data_00e5ec3957baea7487a393d954bba312
#
_entry.id   00e5ec3957baea7487a393d954bba312
#
_cell.length_a   1.000
_cell.length_b   1.000
_cell.length_c   1.000
_cell.angle_alpha   90.00
_cell.angle_beta   90.00
_cell.angle_gamma   90.00
#
_symmetry.space_group_name_H-M   'P 1'
#
loop_
_entity.id
_entity.type
_entity.pdbx_description
1 polymer ?
#
loop_
_entity_poly.entity_id
_entity_poly.type
_entity_poly.pdbx_seq_one_letter_code
_entity_poly.pdbx_strand_id
1 'polypeptide(L)'
;MPVRQGKYTLLLPSMPGISGYAAVVGKKESEGPLGNVFDYIYEDGMAGEKSWEKAESVFHRDAVTRAIAKAGISPEDADVIFAGDLLNQCTGTTFGIRELGIPFAGVYGACSTMALSMAMASIWVDSKVCNTAVASTSSHFCSAEKQFRMPLEYGGQRTPTAQWTVTGAGATVITQNDCGARIEKVIIGRIQDYSIKDPNNMGAAMAPVDVKLTPYPILHGRRLLYKNLKTGGLNNIG
;
A
#
# COMPACT_ATOMS: atom_id res chain seq x y z
N MET A 1 -13.90 -20.10 -0.88
CA MET A 1 -14.06 -19.40 0.42
C MET A 1 -12.81 -19.55 1.24
N PRO A 2 -12.32 -18.50 1.92
CA PRO A 2 -11.14 -18.56 2.76
C PRO A 2 -11.23 -19.66 3.82
N VAL A 3 -10.13 -20.37 4.03
CA VAL A 3 -10.03 -21.44 5.03
C VAL A 3 -9.00 -21.05 6.07
N ARG A 4 -9.39 -21.08 7.35
CA ARG A 4 -8.46 -20.78 8.43
C ARG A 4 -7.46 -21.92 8.64
N GLN A 5 -6.18 -21.60 8.59
CA GLN A 5 -5.08 -22.53 8.91
C GLN A 5 -4.31 -22.01 10.14
N GLY A 6 -4.54 -22.64 11.27
CA GLY A 6 -4.01 -22.15 12.55
C GLY A 6 -4.63 -20.83 12.98
N LYS A 7 -3.88 -20.05 13.80
CA LYS A 7 -4.43 -18.83 14.42
C LYS A 7 -4.41 -17.60 13.51
N TYR A 8 -3.42 -17.48 12.62
CA TYR A 8 -3.11 -16.24 11.93
C TYR A 8 -3.22 -16.31 10.41
N THR A 9 -3.32 -17.50 9.83
CA THR A 9 -3.29 -17.69 8.38
C THR A 9 -4.68 -18.01 7.83
N LEU A 10 -5.03 -17.35 6.74
CA LEU A 10 -6.16 -17.67 5.89
C LEU A 10 -5.62 -18.17 4.55
N LEU A 11 -5.99 -19.38 4.17
CA LEU A 11 -5.78 -19.89 2.82
C LEU A 11 -6.88 -19.34 1.92
N LEU A 12 -6.52 -18.97 0.71
CA LEU A 12 -7.42 -18.52 -0.33
C LEU A 12 -7.47 -19.56 -1.45
N PRO A 13 -8.38 -20.55 -1.38
CA PRO A 13 -8.38 -21.68 -2.33
C PRO A 13 -8.57 -21.28 -3.79
N SER A 14 -9.24 -20.17 -4.08
CA SER A 14 -9.39 -19.67 -5.45
C SER A 14 -8.13 -18.97 -5.97
N MET A 15 -7.19 -18.67 -5.07
CA MET A 15 -5.94 -17.97 -5.40
C MET A 15 -6.18 -16.73 -6.29
N PRO A 16 -6.85 -15.69 -5.77
CA PRO A 16 -7.12 -14.48 -6.54
C PRO A 16 -5.86 -13.93 -7.21
N GLY A 17 -6.00 -13.49 -8.44
CA GLY A 17 -4.89 -12.97 -9.25
C GLY A 17 -4.81 -11.45 -9.23
N ILE A 18 -3.61 -10.91 -9.43
CA ILE A 18 -3.38 -9.48 -9.66
C ILE A 18 -3.45 -9.25 -11.17
N SER A 19 -4.55 -8.64 -11.64
CA SER A 19 -4.79 -8.37 -13.05
C SER A 19 -4.18 -7.05 -13.52
N GLY A 20 -3.99 -6.09 -12.63
CA GLY A 20 -3.35 -4.82 -12.93
C GLY A 20 -2.71 -4.22 -11.69
N TYR A 21 -1.66 -3.46 -11.88
CA TYR A 21 -0.99 -2.72 -10.80
C TYR A 21 -0.30 -1.47 -11.33
N ALA A 22 -0.18 -0.47 -10.48
CA ALA A 22 0.55 0.74 -10.82
C ALA A 22 1.17 1.38 -9.58
N ALA A 23 2.28 2.06 -9.82
CA ALA A 23 2.97 2.90 -8.84
C ALA A 23 3.25 4.28 -9.44
N VAL A 24 2.81 5.31 -8.74
CA VAL A 24 2.99 6.73 -9.11
C VAL A 24 3.76 7.40 -8.00
N VAL A 25 4.84 8.09 -8.32
CA VAL A 25 5.75 8.64 -7.31
C VAL A 25 6.19 10.07 -7.62
N GLY A 26 6.78 10.72 -6.61
CA GLY A 26 7.42 12.00 -6.75
C GLY A 26 8.86 11.90 -7.25
N LYS A 27 9.47 13.06 -7.50
CA LYS A 27 10.83 13.18 -8.04
C LYS A 27 11.87 12.46 -7.17
N LYS A 28 11.77 12.60 -5.85
CA LYS A 28 12.77 12.01 -4.94
C LYS A 28 12.84 10.49 -5.06
N GLU A 29 11.73 9.83 -5.23
CA GLU A 29 11.63 8.38 -5.37
C GLU A 29 12.22 7.91 -6.72
N SER A 30 12.15 8.77 -7.76
CA SER A 30 12.75 8.49 -9.06
C SER A 30 14.28 8.50 -9.06
N GLU A 31 14.89 9.15 -8.07
CA GLU A 31 16.34 9.20 -7.89
C GLU A 31 16.89 7.91 -7.24
N GLY A 32 16.00 7.06 -6.75
CA GLY A 32 16.35 5.79 -6.11
C GLY A 32 16.61 4.66 -7.12
N PRO A 33 17.04 3.49 -6.62
CA PRO A 33 17.41 2.35 -7.47
C PRO A 33 16.26 1.77 -8.30
N LEU A 34 15.02 2.08 -7.97
CA LEU A 34 13.82 1.65 -8.70
C LEU A 34 13.19 2.77 -9.53
N GLY A 35 13.87 3.89 -9.72
CA GLY A 35 13.35 5.05 -10.41
C GLY A 35 12.82 4.78 -11.81
N ASN A 36 13.41 3.81 -12.52
CA ASN A 36 13.04 3.45 -13.88
C ASN A 36 11.87 2.45 -13.99
N VAL A 37 11.32 1.96 -12.87
CA VAL A 37 10.25 0.96 -12.89
C VAL A 37 8.89 1.50 -12.44
N PHE A 38 8.82 2.76 -12.03
CA PHE A 38 7.56 3.41 -11.69
C PHE A 38 6.75 3.73 -12.94
N ASP A 39 5.44 3.65 -12.84
CA ASP A 39 4.52 3.88 -13.95
C ASP A 39 4.38 5.34 -14.33
N TYR A 40 4.54 6.20 -13.34
CA TYR A 40 4.56 7.65 -13.55
C TYR A 40 5.33 8.36 -12.45
N ILE A 41 6.06 9.38 -12.82
CA ILE A 41 6.87 10.19 -11.93
C ILE A 41 6.45 11.65 -12.10
N TYR A 42 5.98 12.25 -11.03
CA TYR A 42 5.76 13.69 -11.00
C TYR A 42 7.10 14.41 -10.77
N GLU A 43 7.35 15.46 -11.54
CA GLU A 43 8.60 16.24 -11.45
C GLU A 43 8.72 17.03 -10.15
N ASP A 44 7.59 17.29 -9.50
CA ASP A 44 7.53 17.92 -8.18
C ASP A 44 6.61 17.15 -7.24
N GLY A 45 6.74 17.44 -5.93
CA GLY A 45 5.88 16.82 -4.92
C GLY A 45 4.47 17.40 -4.86
N MET A 46 4.17 18.46 -5.60
CA MET A 46 2.88 19.14 -5.55
C MET A 46 1.89 18.65 -6.61
N ALA A 47 2.36 17.95 -7.65
CA ALA A 47 1.52 17.46 -8.75
C ALA A 47 0.55 18.52 -9.32
N GLY A 48 0.99 19.78 -9.37
CA GLY A 48 0.19 20.94 -9.80
C GLY A 48 -0.80 21.45 -8.78
N GLU A 49 -0.86 20.91 -7.59
CA GLU A 49 -1.80 21.28 -6.52
C GLU A 49 -1.25 22.36 -5.58
N LYS A 50 -2.14 22.97 -4.79
CA LYS A 50 -1.80 24.07 -3.86
C LYS A 50 -1.51 23.60 -2.44
N SER A 51 -1.74 22.34 -2.11
CA SER A 51 -1.43 21.76 -0.80
C SER A 51 -0.95 20.31 -0.95
N TRP A 52 -0.18 19.85 0.02
CA TRP A 52 0.39 18.51 0.03
C TRP A 52 -0.69 17.43 0.13
N GLU A 53 -1.75 17.69 0.88
CA GLU A 53 -2.89 16.79 1.02
C GLU A 53 -3.63 16.60 -0.32
N LYS A 54 -3.78 17.67 -1.09
CA LYS A 54 -4.37 17.61 -2.44
C LYS A 54 -3.43 16.91 -3.41
N ALA A 55 -2.13 17.19 -3.34
CA ALA A 55 -1.13 16.48 -4.14
C ALA A 55 -1.17 14.98 -3.87
N GLU A 56 -1.23 14.55 -2.61
CA GLU A 56 -1.39 13.14 -2.24
C GLU A 56 -2.65 12.52 -2.86
N SER A 57 -3.76 13.25 -2.88
CA SER A 57 -5.00 12.80 -3.53
C SER A 57 -4.83 12.59 -5.04
N VAL A 58 -4.04 13.44 -5.71
CA VAL A 58 -3.72 13.28 -7.14
C VAL A 58 -2.87 12.03 -7.37
N PHE A 59 -1.80 11.82 -6.59
CA PHE A 59 -0.99 10.60 -6.68
C PHE A 59 -1.85 9.35 -6.52
N HIS A 60 -2.76 9.37 -5.54
CA HIS A 60 -3.62 8.23 -5.24
C HIS A 60 -4.57 7.92 -6.40
N ARG A 61 -5.30 8.93 -6.90
CA ARG A 61 -6.20 8.80 -8.04
C ARG A 61 -5.48 8.25 -9.27
N ASP A 62 -4.32 8.80 -9.56
CA ASP A 62 -3.52 8.41 -10.73
C ASP A 62 -3.06 6.95 -10.65
N ALA A 63 -2.60 6.50 -9.47
CA ALA A 63 -2.20 5.11 -9.29
C ALA A 63 -3.39 4.15 -9.49
N VAL A 64 -4.55 4.45 -8.93
CA VAL A 64 -5.76 3.63 -9.10
C VAL A 64 -6.20 3.61 -10.55
N THR A 65 -6.29 4.77 -11.21
CA THR A 65 -6.68 4.87 -12.63
C THR A 65 -5.77 4.06 -13.53
N ARG A 66 -4.45 4.13 -13.31
CA ARG A 66 -3.47 3.37 -14.09
C ARG A 66 -3.54 1.87 -13.83
N ALA A 67 -3.76 1.45 -12.58
CA ALA A 67 -3.92 0.04 -12.25
C ALA A 67 -5.17 -0.56 -12.92
N ILE A 68 -6.29 0.16 -12.91
CA ILE A 68 -7.54 -0.20 -13.56
C ILE A 68 -7.34 -0.30 -15.08
N ALA A 69 -6.71 0.71 -15.70
CA ALA A 69 -6.40 0.70 -17.12
C ALA A 69 -5.51 -0.49 -17.52
N LYS A 70 -4.49 -0.82 -16.72
CA LYS A 70 -3.64 -1.99 -16.95
C LYS A 70 -4.37 -3.33 -16.77
N ALA A 71 -5.39 -3.36 -15.93
CA ALA A 71 -6.25 -4.53 -15.80
C ALA A 71 -7.22 -4.69 -16.99
N GLY A 72 -7.32 -3.67 -17.86
CA GLY A 72 -8.22 -3.68 -19.02
C GLY A 72 -9.70 -3.54 -18.65
N ILE A 73 -10.01 -2.90 -17.55
CA ILE A 73 -11.38 -2.68 -17.04
C ILE A 73 -11.65 -1.18 -16.89
N SER A 74 -12.90 -0.83 -16.66
CA SER A 74 -13.32 0.52 -16.27
C SER A 74 -13.54 0.66 -14.76
N PRO A 75 -13.61 1.87 -14.21
CA PRO A 75 -13.90 2.05 -12.78
C PRO A 75 -15.24 1.42 -12.35
N GLU A 76 -16.23 1.39 -13.24
CA GLU A 76 -17.56 0.81 -12.99
C GLU A 76 -17.51 -0.71 -12.87
N ASP A 77 -16.47 -1.37 -13.39
CA ASP A 77 -16.27 -2.82 -13.25
C ASP A 77 -15.66 -3.23 -11.91
N ALA A 78 -15.21 -2.26 -11.11
CA ALA A 78 -14.66 -2.51 -9.79
C ALA A 78 -15.77 -2.50 -8.75
N ASP A 79 -16.01 -3.64 -8.11
CA ASP A 79 -17.08 -3.80 -7.12
C ASP A 79 -16.78 -3.04 -5.82
N VAL A 80 -15.50 -2.93 -5.45
CA VAL A 80 -15.07 -2.27 -4.22
C VAL A 80 -13.61 -1.85 -4.29
N ILE A 81 -13.28 -0.74 -3.61
CA ILE A 81 -11.90 -0.35 -3.33
C ILE A 81 -11.62 -0.32 -1.83
N PHE A 82 -10.61 -1.07 -1.40
CA PHE A 82 -10.01 -0.98 -0.07
C PHE A 82 -8.80 -0.08 -0.16
N ALA A 83 -8.83 1.06 0.53
CA ALA A 83 -7.76 2.03 0.39
C ALA A 83 -7.55 2.84 1.65
N GLY A 84 -6.35 3.39 1.80
CA GLY A 84 -6.01 4.26 2.90
C GLY A 84 -4.71 5.03 2.68
N ASP A 85 -4.43 5.92 3.59
CA ASP A 85 -3.24 6.77 3.60
C ASP A 85 -2.72 6.95 5.03
N LEU A 86 -1.79 7.87 5.23
CA LEU A 86 -1.23 8.17 6.55
C LEU A 86 -1.97 9.30 7.29
N LEU A 87 -2.92 9.98 6.64
CA LEU A 87 -3.63 11.10 7.22
C LEU A 87 -4.81 10.63 8.07
N ASN A 88 -5.22 11.45 9.01
CA ASN A 88 -6.41 11.21 9.80
C ASN A 88 -7.63 11.02 8.88
N GLN A 89 -8.44 10.02 9.22
CA GLN A 89 -9.70 9.71 8.54
C GLN A 89 -9.54 9.40 7.03
N CYS A 90 -8.37 8.94 6.60
CA CYS A 90 -8.07 8.65 5.19
C CYS A 90 -8.42 9.84 4.27
N THR A 91 -8.01 11.05 4.66
CA THR A 91 -8.38 12.29 3.96
C THR A 91 -7.82 12.30 2.53
N GLY A 92 -6.53 11.97 2.35
CA GLY A 92 -5.91 11.90 1.03
C GLY A 92 -6.62 10.93 0.12
N THR A 93 -6.92 9.73 0.63
CA THR A 93 -7.64 8.68 -0.08
C THR A 93 -9.05 9.10 -0.47
N THR A 94 -9.83 9.56 0.51
CA THR A 94 -11.25 9.90 0.30
C THR A 94 -11.42 10.95 -0.79
N PHE A 95 -10.60 11.99 -0.79
CA PHE A 95 -10.65 13.01 -1.83
C PHE A 95 -10.05 12.54 -3.16
N GLY A 96 -9.04 11.67 -3.13
CA GLY A 96 -8.40 11.16 -4.33
C GLY A 96 -9.29 10.24 -5.16
N ILE A 97 -10.01 9.34 -4.52
CA ILE A 97 -10.78 8.30 -5.23
C ILE A 97 -12.27 8.63 -5.42
N ARG A 98 -12.80 9.69 -4.80
CA ARG A 98 -14.23 10.03 -4.85
C ARG A 98 -14.80 10.15 -6.27
N GLU A 99 -14.00 10.63 -7.21
CA GLU A 99 -14.44 10.86 -8.59
C GLU A 99 -14.50 9.56 -9.42
N LEU A 100 -13.94 8.47 -8.91
CA LEU A 100 -13.95 7.18 -9.58
C LEU A 100 -15.29 6.44 -9.42
N GLY A 101 -16.13 6.86 -8.47
CA GLY A 101 -17.46 6.28 -8.26
C GLY A 101 -17.45 4.83 -7.73
N ILE A 102 -16.30 4.29 -7.32
CA ILE A 102 -16.16 2.91 -6.82
C ILE A 102 -16.62 2.86 -5.35
N PRO A 103 -17.42 1.86 -4.92
CA PRO A 103 -17.73 1.64 -3.51
C PRO A 103 -16.46 1.56 -2.67
N PHE A 104 -16.35 2.35 -1.61
CA PHE A 104 -15.11 2.56 -0.88
C PHE A 104 -15.19 2.06 0.57
N ALA A 105 -14.19 1.29 0.97
CA ALA A 105 -13.93 0.92 2.35
C ALA A 105 -12.55 1.43 2.78
N GLY A 106 -12.53 2.44 3.65
CA GLY A 106 -11.32 3.02 4.20
C GLY A 106 -10.63 2.07 5.18
N VAL A 107 -9.33 1.89 5.03
CA VAL A 107 -8.50 1.08 5.91
C VAL A 107 -7.33 1.91 6.43
N TYR A 108 -6.96 1.70 7.69
CA TYR A 108 -5.85 2.42 8.30
C TYR A 108 -4.93 1.45 9.04
N GLY A 109 -3.75 1.29 8.52
CA GLY A 109 -2.70 0.42 9.07
C GLY A 109 -1.32 1.06 9.00
N ALA A 110 -1.25 2.39 8.84
CA ALA A 110 -0.02 3.12 8.60
C ALA A 110 0.85 2.41 7.52
N CYS A 111 2.07 2.01 7.83
CA CYS A 111 2.96 1.33 6.88
C CYS A 111 2.41 -0.02 6.36
N SER A 112 1.42 -0.61 6.99
CA SER A 112 0.79 -1.87 6.56
C SER A 112 -0.48 -1.69 5.72
N THR A 113 -0.87 -0.46 5.41
CA THR A 113 -2.13 -0.17 4.72
C THR A 113 -2.26 -0.90 3.39
N MET A 114 -1.21 -0.94 2.56
CA MET A 114 -1.26 -1.68 1.30
C MET A 114 -1.46 -3.18 1.51
N ALA A 115 -0.74 -3.77 2.46
CA ALA A 115 -0.89 -5.19 2.79
C ALA A 115 -2.30 -5.50 3.34
N LEU A 116 -2.86 -4.61 4.17
CA LEU A 116 -4.21 -4.73 4.68
C LEU A 116 -5.26 -4.61 3.57
N SER A 117 -5.12 -3.61 2.69
CA SER A 117 -6.00 -3.41 1.53
C SER A 117 -6.01 -4.64 0.62
N MET A 118 -4.82 -5.17 0.28
CA MET A 118 -4.70 -6.38 -0.54
C MET A 118 -5.28 -7.62 0.16
N ALA A 119 -5.09 -7.74 1.46
CA ALA A 119 -5.66 -8.83 2.24
C ALA A 119 -7.19 -8.81 2.20
N MET A 120 -7.80 -7.65 2.44
CA MET A 120 -9.25 -7.48 2.40
C MET A 120 -9.80 -7.74 0.99
N ALA A 121 -9.22 -7.14 -0.03
CA ALA A 121 -9.60 -7.35 -1.42
C ALA A 121 -9.54 -8.84 -1.81
N SER A 122 -8.44 -9.51 -1.46
CA SER A 122 -8.26 -10.93 -1.78
C SER A 122 -9.26 -11.85 -1.07
N ILE A 123 -9.56 -11.55 0.20
CA ILE A 123 -10.58 -12.30 0.98
C ILE A 123 -11.95 -12.13 0.34
N TRP A 124 -12.32 -10.91 -0.05
CA TRP A 124 -13.62 -10.64 -0.67
C TRP A 124 -13.78 -11.34 -2.01
N VAL A 125 -12.72 -11.29 -2.83
CA VAL A 125 -12.71 -11.99 -4.13
C VAL A 125 -12.75 -13.51 -3.93
N ASP A 126 -11.93 -14.09 -3.02
CA ASP A 126 -11.98 -15.55 -2.73
C ASP A 126 -13.32 -15.98 -2.15
N SER A 127 -13.96 -15.13 -1.36
CA SER A 127 -15.31 -15.39 -0.79
C SER A 127 -16.43 -15.23 -1.79
N LYS A 128 -16.16 -14.75 -3.01
CA LYS A 128 -17.16 -14.45 -4.06
C LYS A 128 -18.15 -13.36 -3.65
N VAL A 129 -17.77 -12.49 -2.72
CA VAL A 129 -18.56 -11.30 -2.37
C VAL A 129 -18.45 -10.25 -3.47
N CYS A 130 -17.31 -10.23 -4.17
CA CYS A 130 -17.07 -9.43 -5.36
C CYS A 130 -16.26 -10.22 -6.39
N ASN A 131 -16.29 -9.79 -7.65
CA ASN A 131 -15.48 -10.35 -8.72
C ASN A 131 -14.17 -9.60 -8.90
N THR A 132 -14.23 -8.28 -8.70
CA THR A 132 -13.11 -7.36 -8.88
C THR A 132 -13.01 -6.42 -7.69
N ALA A 133 -11.87 -6.42 -7.02
CA ALA A 133 -11.59 -5.50 -5.93
C ALA A 133 -10.28 -4.74 -6.20
N VAL A 134 -10.25 -3.48 -5.84
CA VAL A 134 -9.04 -2.65 -5.90
C VAL A 134 -8.46 -2.52 -4.50
N ALA A 135 -7.13 -2.61 -4.40
CA ALA A 135 -6.39 -2.31 -3.19
C ALA A 135 -5.41 -1.18 -3.47
N SER A 136 -5.39 -0.14 -2.66
CA SER A 136 -4.48 0.98 -2.88
C SER A 136 -4.05 1.67 -1.59
N THR A 137 -2.96 2.41 -1.68
CA THR A 137 -2.47 3.28 -0.61
C THR A 137 -1.67 4.45 -1.18
N SER A 138 -1.63 5.53 -0.43
CA SER A 138 -0.80 6.68 -0.73
C SER A 138 -0.06 7.17 0.50
N SER A 139 0.93 7.99 0.27
CA SER A 139 1.54 8.85 1.27
C SER A 139 2.17 10.07 0.60
N HIS A 140 2.32 11.14 1.35
CA HIS A 140 3.08 12.31 0.93
C HIS A 140 4.00 12.71 2.07
N PHE A 141 5.29 12.88 1.78
CA PHE A 141 6.28 13.21 2.80
C PHE A 141 5.85 14.37 3.68
N CYS A 142 5.50 15.51 3.08
CA CYS A 142 5.20 16.72 3.85
C CYS A 142 3.91 16.61 4.66
N SER A 143 2.85 15.99 4.14
CA SER A 143 1.59 15.80 4.87
C SER A 143 1.76 14.83 6.04
N ALA A 144 2.49 13.74 5.83
CA ALA A 144 2.79 12.77 6.88
C ALA A 144 3.68 13.38 7.99
N GLU A 145 4.73 14.12 7.62
CA GLU A 145 5.58 14.80 8.59
C GLU A 145 4.81 15.82 9.43
N LYS A 146 3.97 16.62 8.78
CA LYS A 146 3.10 17.57 9.46
C LYS A 146 2.19 16.91 10.49
N GLN A 147 1.68 15.72 10.19
CA GLN A 147 0.78 15.02 11.08
C GLN A 147 1.48 14.27 12.22
N PHE A 148 2.60 13.60 11.92
CA PHE A 148 3.24 12.68 12.87
C PHE A 148 4.43 13.26 13.61
N ARG A 149 4.98 14.37 13.17
CA ARG A 149 6.17 15.00 13.75
C ARG A 149 5.91 16.44 14.19
N MET A 150 4.76 16.69 14.75
CA MET A 150 4.46 17.97 15.38
C MET A 150 5.21 18.12 16.72
N PRO A 151 5.70 19.33 17.09
CA PRO A 151 5.67 20.55 16.28
C PRO A 151 6.81 20.58 15.24
N LEU A 152 6.47 20.84 13.99
CA LEU A 152 7.45 21.07 12.91
C LEU A 152 8.27 22.36 13.12
N GLU A 153 7.82 23.20 14.02
CA GLU A 153 8.41 24.51 14.37
C GLU A 153 9.89 24.40 14.75
N TYR A 154 10.30 23.27 15.33
CA TYR A 154 11.69 23.05 15.68
C TYR A 154 12.55 22.57 14.53
N GLY A 155 11.99 22.35 13.35
CA GLY A 155 12.67 22.18 12.07
C GLY A 155 13.98 21.40 12.14
N GLY A 156 14.01 20.34 12.95
CA GLY A 156 15.23 19.57 13.14
C GLY A 156 15.74 19.08 11.79
N GLN A 157 16.94 19.48 11.44
CA GLN A 157 17.58 18.93 10.26
C GLN A 157 17.67 17.42 10.40
N ARG A 158 17.14 16.70 9.44
CA ARG A 158 17.29 15.26 9.39
C ARG A 158 18.74 14.89 9.16
N THR A 159 19.19 13.87 9.86
CA THR A 159 20.50 13.28 9.56
C THR A 159 20.48 12.71 8.13
N PRO A 160 21.62 12.63 7.45
CA PRO A 160 21.70 12.03 6.11
C PRO A 160 21.19 10.58 6.06
N THR A 161 21.22 9.88 7.19
CA THR A 161 20.76 8.49 7.34
C THR A 161 19.28 8.36 7.74
N ALA A 162 18.57 9.49 7.94
CA ALA A 162 17.17 9.45 8.32
C ALA A 162 16.31 8.91 7.17
N GLN A 163 15.40 8.01 7.50
CA GLN A 163 14.41 7.52 6.55
C GLN A 163 13.37 8.61 6.23
N TRP A 164 12.94 8.64 4.99
CA TRP A 164 11.94 9.56 4.47
C TRP A 164 10.63 8.84 4.21
N THR A 165 9.52 9.48 4.53
CA THR A 165 8.22 9.00 4.06
C THR A 165 8.14 9.18 2.56
N VAL A 166 7.70 8.14 1.85
CA VAL A 166 7.56 8.16 0.39
C VAL A 166 6.48 9.17 0.00
N THR A 167 6.73 9.90 -1.09
CA THR A 167 5.72 10.67 -1.79
C THR A 167 5.27 9.88 -3.02
N GLY A 168 4.11 9.27 -2.93
CA GLY A 168 3.57 8.44 -4.01
C GLY A 168 2.37 7.62 -3.60
N ALA A 169 1.89 6.83 -4.55
CA ALA A 169 0.77 5.93 -4.36
C ALA A 169 0.98 4.64 -5.13
N GLY A 170 0.41 3.56 -4.62
CA GLY A 170 0.38 2.27 -5.28
C GLY A 170 -1.03 1.69 -5.29
N ALA A 171 -1.39 1.02 -6.38
CA ALA A 171 -2.67 0.34 -6.51
C ALA A 171 -2.53 -1.01 -7.20
N THR A 172 -3.41 -1.95 -6.83
CA THR A 172 -3.54 -3.27 -7.47
C THR A 172 -5.01 -3.59 -7.70
N VAL A 173 -5.29 -4.24 -8.81
CA VAL A 173 -6.60 -4.81 -9.14
C VAL A 173 -6.54 -6.30 -8.93
N ILE A 174 -7.43 -6.84 -8.11
CA ILE A 174 -7.49 -8.24 -7.71
C ILE A 174 -8.78 -8.85 -8.25
N THR A 175 -8.65 -9.96 -8.98
CA THR A 175 -9.77 -10.64 -9.64
C THR A 175 -9.68 -12.16 -9.46
N GLN A 176 -10.75 -12.87 -9.83
CA GLN A 176 -10.75 -14.34 -9.90
C GLN A 176 -9.95 -14.89 -11.11
N ASN A 177 -9.58 -14.04 -12.05
CA ASN A 177 -8.96 -14.48 -13.30
C ASN A 177 -7.57 -15.06 -13.10
N ASP A 178 -7.21 -15.98 -13.99
CA ASP A 178 -5.88 -16.59 -14.05
C ASP A 178 -4.90 -15.61 -14.68
N CYS A 179 -4.33 -14.73 -13.88
CA CYS A 179 -3.33 -13.76 -14.30
C CYS A 179 -2.09 -13.85 -13.40
N GLY A 180 -0.95 -13.69 -13.96
CA GLY A 180 0.43 -13.62 -13.43
C GLY A 180 0.65 -13.97 -11.96
N ALA A 181 0.64 -12.97 -11.09
CA ALA A 181 0.87 -13.16 -9.67
C ALA A 181 -0.45 -13.48 -8.94
N ARG A 182 -0.39 -14.47 -8.03
CA ARG A 182 -1.56 -14.94 -7.28
C ARG A 182 -1.36 -14.84 -5.79
N ILE A 183 -2.44 -14.62 -5.06
CA ILE A 183 -2.46 -14.52 -3.60
C ILE A 183 -3.01 -15.82 -3.04
N GLU A 184 -2.14 -16.65 -2.49
CA GLU A 184 -2.51 -17.96 -1.93
C GLU A 184 -2.94 -17.86 -0.47
N LYS A 185 -2.32 -16.94 0.27
CA LYS A 185 -2.47 -16.85 1.72
C LYS A 185 -2.45 -15.42 2.19
N VAL A 186 -3.24 -15.16 3.21
CA VAL A 186 -3.22 -13.91 3.98
C VAL A 186 -2.85 -14.25 5.41
N ILE A 187 -1.93 -13.48 5.99
CA ILE A 187 -1.56 -13.60 7.39
C ILE A 187 -1.95 -12.33 8.11
N ILE A 188 -2.82 -12.47 9.11
CA ILE A 188 -3.21 -11.37 10.00
C ILE A 188 -2.51 -11.60 11.34
N GLY A 189 -1.55 -10.73 11.65
CA GLY A 189 -0.74 -10.81 12.86
C GLY A 189 -1.48 -10.33 14.12
N ARG A 190 -0.73 -10.17 15.18
CA ARG A 190 -1.17 -9.55 16.43
C ARG A 190 -0.30 -8.35 16.76
N ILE A 191 -0.84 -7.42 17.51
CA ILE A 191 -0.05 -6.33 18.09
C ILE A 191 0.95 -6.94 19.09
N GLN A 192 2.21 -6.54 18.95
CA GLN A 192 3.25 -6.91 19.89
C GLN A 192 4.12 -5.70 20.20
N ASP A 193 4.20 -5.36 21.47
CA ASP A 193 5.07 -4.30 21.96
C ASP A 193 6.48 -4.88 22.18
N TYR A 194 7.48 -4.29 21.55
CA TYR A 194 8.90 -4.60 21.75
C TYR A 194 9.60 -3.55 22.64
N SER A 195 8.84 -2.66 23.25
CA SER A 195 9.35 -1.58 24.13
C SER A 195 10.37 -0.67 23.43
N ILE A 196 10.26 -0.47 22.13
CA ILE A 196 11.08 0.45 21.38
C ILE A 196 10.59 1.88 21.64
N LYS A 197 11.44 2.69 22.28
CA LYS A 197 11.11 4.06 22.67
C LYS A 197 11.63 5.12 21.69
N ASP A 198 12.61 4.78 20.88
CA ASP A 198 13.20 5.71 19.91
C ASP A 198 12.36 5.71 18.61
N PRO A 199 11.65 6.81 18.30
CA PRO A 199 10.82 6.91 17.10
C PRO A 199 11.65 6.88 15.80
N ASN A 200 12.96 7.11 15.87
CA ASN A 200 13.84 7.05 14.71
C ASN A 200 14.34 5.62 14.44
N ASN A 201 14.15 4.69 15.37
CA ASN A 201 14.56 3.29 15.23
C ASN A 201 13.39 2.38 14.85
N MET A 202 12.73 2.71 13.75
CA MET A 202 11.62 1.89 13.22
C MET A 202 12.07 0.48 12.83
N GLY A 203 13.30 0.31 12.39
CA GLY A 203 13.87 -0.98 12.05
C GLY A 203 13.86 -1.97 13.22
N ALA A 204 14.17 -1.53 14.42
CA ALA A 204 14.13 -2.37 15.61
C ALA A 204 12.71 -2.87 15.95
N ALA A 205 11.68 -2.08 15.64
CA ALA A 205 10.29 -2.49 15.83
C ALA A 205 9.80 -3.43 14.71
N MET A 206 10.25 -3.22 13.48
CA MET A 206 9.73 -3.94 12.30
C MET A 206 10.47 -5.25 12.02
N ALA A 207 11.79 -5.29 12.17
CA ALA A 207 12.60 -6.46 11.84
C ALA A 207 12.19 -7.75 12.57
N PRO A 208 11.86 -7.74 13.88
CA PRO A 208 11.40 -8.95 14.59
C PRO A 208 10.10 -9.53 14.03
N VAL A 209 9.23 -8.68 13.48
CA VAL A 209 7.98 -9.12 12.85
C VAL A 209 8.29 -9.89 11.57
N ASP A 210 9.22 -9.39 10.77
CA ASP A 210 9.65 -10.02 9.54
C ASP A 210 10.28 -11.40 9.75
N VAL A 211 11.11 -11.54 10.75
CA VAL A 211 11.76 -12.81 11.10
C VAL A 211 10.75 -13.86 11.58
N LYS A 212 9.78 -13.46 12.41
CA LYS A 212 8.76 -14.39 12.95
C LYS A 212 7.74 -14.87 11.92
N LEU A 213 7.51 -14.11 10.86
CA LEU A 213 6.62 -14.52 9.76
C LEU A 213 7.32 -15.40 8.71
N THR A 214 8.63 -15.58 8.81
CA THR A 214 9.46 -16.31 7.83
C THR A 214 9.53 -17.85 7.99
N PRO A 215 9.04 -18.54 9.06
CA PRO A 215 9.25 -19.98 9.23
C PRO A 215 8.45 -20.86 8.26
N TYR A 216 7.65 -20.29 7.37
CA TYR A 216 6.97 -21.08 6.35
C TYR A 216 7.81 -21.14 5.08
N PRO A 217 8.16 -22.36 4.59
CA PRO A 217 8.94 -22.52 3.37
C PRO A 217 8.18 -21.88 2.19
N ILE A 218 8.72 -20.82 1.69
CA ILE A 218 8.19 -20.12 0.52
C ILE A 218 8.75 -20.86 -0.70
N LEU A 219 7.94 -21.70 -1.29
CA LEU A 219 8.28 -22.43 -2.50
C LEU A 219 8.30 -21.51 -3.72
N HIS A 220 9.47 -21.48 -4.38
CA HIS A 220 9.78 -21.10 -5.76
C HIS A 220 8.95 -20.02 -6.47
N GLY A 221 9.62 -18.95 -6.88
CA GLY A 221 9.13 -17.96 -7.87
C GLY A 221 8.14 -16.90 -7.36
N ARG A 222 7.46 -17.18 -6.25
CA ARG A 222 6.38 -16.33 -5.68
C ARG A 222 6.81 -15.48 -4.49
N ARG A 223 8.13 -15.41 -4.24
CA ARG A 223 8.75 -14.74 -3.08
C ARG A 223 8.62 -13.22 -3.05
N LEU A 224 8.55 -12.61 -4.19
CA LEU A 224 8.64 -11.15 -4.32
C LEU A 224 7.41 -10.41 -3.76
N LEU A 225 6.21 -10.92 -4.01
CA LEU A 225 4.98 -10.27 -3.52
C LEU A 225 4.88 -10.27 -1.99
N TYR A 226 5.28 -11.36 -1.36
CA TYR A 226 5.22 -11.49 0.09
C TYR A 226 6.22 -10.59 0.81
N LYS A 227 7.41 -10.41 0.26
CA LYS A 227 8.44 -9.52 0.81
C LYS A 227 8.02 -8.04 0.74
N ASN A 228 7.43 -7.64 -0.38
CA ASN A 228 6.93 -6.28 -0.58
C ASN A 228 5.69 -5.96 0.25
N LEU A 229 4.84 -6.95 0.52
CA LEU A 229 3.69 -6.82 1.41
C LEU A 229 4.07 -6.64 2.88
N LYS A 230 5.19 -7.26 3.33
CA LYS A 230 5.68 -7.14 4.71
C LYS A 230 6.22 -5.77 5.06
N THR A 231 6.82 -5.09 4.13
CA THR A 231 7.56 -3.85 4.39
C THR A 231 6.71 -2.60 4.19
N GLY A 232 5.38 -2.76 4.02
CA GLY A 232 4.54 -1.61 3.67
C GLY A 232 4.95 -1.00 2.33
N GLY A 233 5.46 -1.82 1.44
CA GLY A 233 5.76 -1.63 0.01
C GLY A 233 6.48 -0.36 -0.44
N LEU A 234 6.29 0.74 0.25
CA LEU A 234 6.80 2.04 -0.17
C LEU A 234 7.92 2.58 0.73
N ASN A 235 8.13 2.01 1.92
CA ASN A 235 9.11 2.57 2.87
C ASN A 235 10.53 1.97 2.78
N ASN A 236 10.77 1.01 1.89
CA ASN A 236 12.09 0.39 1.71
C ASN A 236 12.71 0.68 0.34
N ILE A 237 12.33 1.79 -0.28
CA ILE A 237 13.01 2.30 -1.45
C ILE A 237 13.80 3.52 -0.99
N GLY A 238 14.90 3.27 -0.33
CA GLY A 238 15.88 4.26 0.05
C GLY A 238 17.27 3.66 -0.06
#